data_ae4409f77b64fddbd0becfb4991a6668
#
_entry.id   ae4409f77b64fddbd0becfb4991a6668
#
_cell.length_a   1.000
_cell.length_b   1.000
_cell.length_c   1.000
_cell.angle_alpha   90.00
_cell.angle_beta   90.00
_cell.angle_gamma   90.00
#
_symmetry.space_group_name_H-M   'P 1'
#
loop_
_entity.id
_entity.type
_entity.pdbx_description
1 polymer ?
#
loop_
_entity_poly.entity_id
_entity_poly.type
_entity_poly.pdbx_seq_one_letter_code
_entity_poly.pdbx_strand_id
1 'polypeptide(L)'
;MAARGHHVTVYCRERHSESTYRGVSLVYLPTWRHKYFDTITHTCISTIHLLLHRQTVALYCNAANAIFTLWPRLFGIPVALNVDGVERRRKKWNAFAKTWYLISEHLAVIFPTAVITDALKIQQYYLEHYSKETTFIPYGAEIGKVETAAVLKELALEKERYFLYVSRLEPENNALLVRQAFETVQTDLRLALIGDAPYAEDYIREVRNTSDPRVVMPGAIYGQGYRELGSHCFAYIHATEVGGTHPALVEAMGRGAFVLYLDTPENAEVAGDSGIAFTHANLPDKMREALAMPEAQREELRTRAQRRIAERYSWEAVTDRYEQLLVGITL
;
A
#
# COMPACT_ATOMS: atom_id res chain seq x y z
N MET A 1 14.87 11.90 -0.45
CA MET A 1 15.75 12.23 0.72
C MET A 1 17.23 12.08 0.36
N ALA A 2 17.78 10.86 0.12
CA ALA A 2 19.22 10.72 -0.18
C ALA A 2 19.69 11.57 -1.38
N ALA A 3 18.96 11.60 -2.48
CA ALA A 3 19.24 12.46 -3.64
C ALA A 3 19.20 13.98 -3.33
N ARG A 4 18.68 14.38 -2.19
CA ARG A 4 18.63 15.76 -1.68
C ARG A 4 19.73 16.08 -0.67
N GLY A 5 20.70 15.16 -0.49
CA GLY A 5 21.85 15.33 0.39
C GLY A 5 21.66 14.86 1.83
N HIS A 6 20.54 14.24 2.18
CA HIS A 6 20.35 13.66 3.51
C HIS A 6 21.03 12.30 3.62
N HIS A 7 21.70 12.04 4.74
CA HIS A 7 22.19 10.72 5.09
C HIS A 7 21.02 9.85 5.59
N VAL A 8 20.62 8.87 4.78
CA VAL A 8 19.47 8.00 5.10
C VAL A 8 19.99 6.60 5.40
N THR A 9 19.59 6.05 6.55
CA THR A 9 19.85 4.66 6.96
C THR A 9 18.53 3.90 7.04
N VAL A 10 18.47 2.73 6.39
CA VAL A 10 17.31 1.83 6.43
C VAL A 10 17.71 0.51 7.09
N TYR A 11 16.94 0.11 8.09
CA TYR A 11 17.11 -1.20 8.75
C TYR A 11 16.35 -2.27 7.97
N CYS A 12 17.08 -3.30 7.52
CA CYS A 12 16.58 -4.37 6.66
C CYS A 12 16.51 -5.69 7.42
N ARG A 13 15.42 -6.45 7.19
CA ARG A 13 15.23 -7.82 7.74
C ARG A 13 15.94 -8.89 6.93
N GLU A 14 16.29 -8.57 5.71
CA GLU A 14 17.00 -9.46 4.79
C GLU A 14 18.36 -8.88 4.44
N ARG A 15 19.31 -9.77 4.21
CA ARG A 15 20.63 -9.35 3.73
C ARG A 15 20.56 -9.03 2.25
N HIS A 16 21.05 -7.88 1.90
CA HIS A 16 21.28 -7.49 0.51
C HIS A 16 22.75 -7.69 0.14
N SER A 17 23.04 -7.91 -1.14
CA SER A 17 24.41 -8.04 -1.65
C SER A 17 25.18 -6.72 -1.50
N GLU A 18 24.51 -5.61 -1.56
CA GLU A 18 25.07 -4.27 -1.45
C GLU A 18 24.70 -3.65 -0.09
N SER A 19 25.63 -2.88 0.49
CA SER A 19 25.41 -2.11 1.72
C SER A 19 24.71 -0.77 1.47
N THR A 20 24.54 -0.38 0.21
CA THR A 20 23.89 0.88 -0.19
C THR A 20 22.95 0.66 -1.37
N TYR A 21 21.86 1.42 -1.43
CA TYR A 21 20.94 1.43 -2.55
C TYR A 21 20.50 2.87 -2.85
N ARG A 22 20.82 3.37 -4.05
CA ARG A 22 20.50 4.75 -4.47
C ARG A 22 20.89 5.81 -3.43
N GLY A 23 22.07 5.67 -2.84
CA GLY A 23 22.58 6.59 -1.81
C GLY A 23 22.03 6.37 -0.40
N VAL A 24 21.19 5.36 -0.18
CA VAL A 24 20.66 4.97 1.14
C VAL A 24 21.53 3.87 1.72
N SER A 25 21.99 4.01 2.97
CA SER A 25 22.71 2.96 3.70
C SER A 25 21.76 1.88 4.17
N LEU A 26 22.08 0.62 3.88
CA LEU A 26 21.31 -0.55 4.26
C LEU A 26 21.98 -1.28 5.43
N VAL A 27 21.30 -1.37 6.56
CA VAL A 27 21.79 -2.08 7.76
C VAL A 27 20.92 -3.31 7.98
N TYR A 28 21.49 -4.49 7.78
CA TYR A 28 20.81 -5.74 8.10
C TYR A 28 20.80 -5.97 9.61
N LEU A 29 19.61 -6.24 10.15
CA LEU A 29 19.42 -6.66 11.54
C LEU A 29 18.51 -7.90 11.59
N PRO A 30 18.86 -8.90 12.42
CA PRO A 30 18.09 -10.13 12.51
C PRO A 30 16.69 -9.88 13.08
N THR A 31 15.77 -10.79 12.76
CA THR A 31 14.43 -10.81 13.32
C THR A 31 13.97 -12.22 13.63
N TRP A 32 13.03 -12.38 14.56
CA TRP A 32 12.33 -13.64 14.78
C TRP A 32 11.16 -13.77 13.79
N ARG A 33 11.34 -14.56 12.73
CA ARG A 33 10.34 -14.80 11.67
C ARG A 33 9.12 -15.55 12.23
N HIS A 34 8.16 -14.78 12.74
CA HIS A 34 6.91 -15.28 13.29
C HIS A 34 5.80 -14.25 13.06
N LYS A 35 4.57 -14.70 12.74
CA LYS A 35 3.42 -13.83 12.41
C LYS A 35 3.24 -12.60 13.33
N TYR A 36 3.48 -12.76 14.64
CA TYR A 36 3.26 -11.72 15.65
C TYR A 36 4.57 -11.03 16.11
N PHE A 37 5.71 -11.70 16.01
CA PHE A 37 6.95 -11.22 16.60
C PHE A 37 7.94 -10.62 15.61
N ASP A 38 7.78 -10.87 14.32
CA ASP A 38 8.72 -10.39 13.31
C ASP A 38 8.92 -8.87 13.37
N THR A 39 7.84 -8.10 13.32
CA THR A 39 7.92 -6.63 13.37
C THR A 39 8.46 -6.14 14.72
N ILE A 40 7.97 -6.67 15.83
CA ILE A 40 8.34 -6.23 17.18
C ILE A 40 9.82 -6.48 17.46
N THR A 41 10.33 -7.68 17.17
CA THR A 41 11.73 -8.04 17.42
C THR A 41 12.68 -7.24 16.54
N HIS A 42 12.36 -7.08 15.25
CA HIS A 42 13.16 -6.27 14.35
C HIS A 42 13.23 -4.81 14.80
N THR A 43 12.08 -4.22 15.16
CA THR A 43 12.04 -2.82 15.63
C THR A 43 12.78 -2.63 16.94
N CYS A 44 12.68 -3.59 17.86
CA CYS A 44 13.46 -3.57 19.12
C CYS A 44 14.97 -3.50 18.83
N ILE A 45 15.49 -4.44 18.03
CA ILE A 45 16.92 -4.49 17.67
C ILE A 45 17.34 -3.24 16.89
N SER A 46 16.50 -2.75 15.96
CA SER A 46 16.74 -1.51 15.21
C SER A 46 16.82 -0.30 16.14
N THR A 47 15.96 -0.25 17.15
CA THR A 47 15.99 0.84 18.16
C THR A 47 17.27 0.81 18.97
N ILE A 48 17.74 -0.36 19.42
CA ILE A 48 19.02 -0.49 20.14
C ILE A 48 20.17 -0.02 19.24
N HIS A 49 20.20 -0.47 17.98
CA HIS A 49 21.23 -0.04 17.03
C HIS A 49 21.20 1.47 16.78
N LEU A 50 20.00 2.07 16.64
CA LEU A 50 19.80 3.50 16.50
C LEU A 50 20.39 4.29 17.70
N LEU A 51 20.20 3.82 18.93
CA LEU A 51 20.74 4.47 20.14
C LEU A 51 22.26 4.40 20.20
N LEU A 52 22.86 3.30 19.72
CA LEU A 52 24.32 3.11 19.67
C LEU A 52 24.96 3.92 18.51
N HIS A 53 24.25 4.10 17.39
CA HIS A 53 24.72 4.81 16.19
C HIS A 53 23.85 6.06 15.94
N ARG A 54 23.86 6.95 16.90
CA ARG A 54 22.96 8.09 17.02
C ARG A 54 22.70 8.82 15.70
N GLN A 55 21.44 9.00 15.39
CA GLN A 55 20.95 9.75 14.22
C GLN A 55 20.31 11.07 14.66
N THR A 56 20.13 12.01 13.70
CA THR A 56 19.50 13.31 13.98
C THR A 56 18.00 13.15 14.24
N VAL A 57 17.34 12.27 13.49
CA VAL A 57 15.89 12.01 13.56
C VAL A 57 15.60 10.57 13.19
N ALA A 58 14.54 9.99 13.72
CA ALA A 58 14.10 8.66 13.39
C ALA A 58 12.66 8.65 12.84
N LEU A 59 12.42 7.84 11.81
CA LEU A 59 11.10 7.53 11.28
C LEU A 59 10.75 6.08 11.60
N TYR A 60 9.67 5.87 12.31
CA TYR A 60 9.08 4.57 12.58
C TYR A 60 7.81 4.40 11.75
N CYS A 61 7.54 3.17 11.31
CA CYS A 61 6.35 2.82 10.56
C CYS A 61 5.55 1.77 11.29
N ASN A 62 4.21 1.83 11.18
CA ASN A 62 3.21 0.99 11.82
C ASN A 62 3.00 1.29 13.30
N ALA A 63 1.73 1.49 13.68
CA ALA A 63 1.33 1.82 15.06
C ALA A 63 1.80 0.79 16.11
N ALA A 64 1.93 -0.51 15.75
CA ALA A 64 2.43 -1.54 16.66
C ALA A 64 3.82 -1.23 17.24
N ASN A 65 4.59 -0.38 16.56
CA ASN A 65 5.94 0.03 16.97
C ASN A 65 5.96 1.27 17.86
N ALA A 66 4.82 1.84 18.21
CA ALA A 66 4.75 3.07 19.01
C ALA A 66 5.52 3.01 20.33
N ILE A 67 5.51 1.86 20.99
CA ILE A 67 6.24 1.67 22.27
C ILE A 67 7.74 1.92 22.13
N PHE A 68 8.34 1.61 20.98
CA PHE A 68 9.77 1.77 20.75
C PHE A 68 10.17 3.21 20.48
N THR A 69 9.23 4.11 20.16
CA THR A 69 9.49 5.52 19.90
C THR A 69 9.86 6.30 21.17
N LEU A 70 9.49 5.76 22.34
CA LEU A 70 9.84 6.35 23.63
C LEU A 70 11.37 6.43 23.85
N TRP A 71 12.10 5.35 23.53
CA TRP A 71 13.53 5.25 23.84
C TRP A 71 14.37 6.31 23.11
N PRO A 72 14.33 6.44 21.78
CA PRO A 72 15.08 7.49 21.09
C PRO A 72 14.74 8.88 21.63
N ARG A 73 13.46 9.14 21.93
CA ARG A 73 13.01 10.43 22.43
C ARG A 73 13.60 10.75 23.81
N LEU A 74 13.69 9.76 24.73
CA LEU A 74 14.35 9.91 26.03
C LEU A 74 15.85 10.23 25.88
N PHE A 75 16.49 9.77 24.79
CA PHE A 75 17.88 10.07 24.46
C PHE A 75 18.05 11.31 23.58
N GLY A 76 16.99 12.13 23.43
CA GLY A 76 17.04 13.39 22.70
C GLY A 76 17.07 13.23 21.17
N ILE A 77 16.60 12.11 20.64
CA ILE A 77 16.42 11.90 19.21
C ILE A 77 14.94 12.08 18.87
N PRO A 78 14.53 13.11 18.09
CA PRO A 78 13.16 13.29 17.67
C PRO A 78 12.68 12.10 16.82
N VAL A 79 11.40 11.73 16.99
CA VAL A 79 10.81 10.58 16.33
C VAL A 79 9.51 10.97 15.65
N ALA A 80 9.41 10.68 14.34
CA ALA A 80 8.17 10.63 13.62
C ALA A 80 7.66 9.18 13.56
N LEU A 81 6.36 8.96 13.80
CA LEU A 81 5.71 7.66 13.66
C LEU A 81 4.62 7.75 12.60
N ASN A 82 4.80 7.02 11.49
CA ASN A 82 3.70 6.78 10.54
C ASN A 82 2.86 5.61 11.07
N VAL A 83 1.63 5.89 11.44
CA VAL A 83 0.75 4.89 12.08
C VAL A 83 0.11 3.92 11.07
N ASP A 84 0.22 4.24 9.76
CA ASP A 84 -0.48 3.46 8.72
C ASP A 84 -2.02 3.55 8.94
N GLY A 85 -2.79 2.55 8.53
CA GLY A 85 -4.23 2.51 8.79
C GLY A 85 -4.60 2.07 10.21
N VAL A 86 -5.90 1.92 10.49
CA VAL A 86 -6.41 1.39 11.76
C VAL A 86 -6.30 -0.15 11.73
N GLU A 87 -5.10 -0.65 11.99
CA GLU A 87 -4.73 -2.08 11.84
C GLU A 87 -5.63 -3.05 12.64
N ARG A 88 -6.14 -2.65 13.81
CA ARG A 88 -7.06 -3.48 14.62
C ARG A 88 -8.36 -3.85 13.91
N ARG A 89 -8.73 -3.13 12.84
CA ARG A 89 -9.93 -3.43 12.03
C ARG A 89 -9.72 -4.60 11.06
N ARG A 90 -8.47 -5.03 10.83
CA ARG A 90 -8.16 -6.13 9.91
C ARG A 90 -8.69 -7.47 10.43
N LYS A 91 -9.31 -8.24 9.56
CA LYS A 91 -9.93 -9.55 9.85
C LYS A 91 -8.89 -10.61 10.26
N LYS A 92 -7.64 -10.49 9.79
CA LYS A 92 -6.55 -11.43 10.08
C LYS A 92 -6.09 -11.47 11.54
N TRP A 93 -6.44 -10.46 12.35
CA TRP A 93 -5.99 -10.34 13.73
C TRP A 93 -6.97 -10.99 14.72
N ASN A 94 -6.43 -11.80 15.65
CA ASN A 94 -7.18 -12.32 16.79
C ASN A 94 -7.37 -11.25 17.87
N ALA A 95 -8.12 -11.57 18.93
CA ALA A 95 -8.44 -10.63 20.01
C ALA A 95 -7.18 -10.07 20.68
N PHE A 96 -6.14 -10.89 20.91
CA PHE A 96 -4.88 -10.46 21.52
C PHE A 96 -4.17 -9.40 20.64
N ALA A 97 -4.02 -9.66 19.35
CA ALA A 97 -3.40 -8.70 18.45
C ALA A 97 -4.21 -7.40 18.33
N LYS A 98 -5.55 -7.50 18.30
CA LYS A 98 -6.43 -6.31 18.31
C LYS A 98 -6.28 -5.47 19.57
N THR A 99 -6.13 -6.11 20.75
CA THR A 99 -5.86 -5.42 22.00
C THR A 99 -4.48 -4.75 21.98
N TRP A 100 -3.46 -5.43 21.44
CA TRP A 100 -2.13 -4.84 21.26
C TRP A 100 -2.19 -3.59 20.38
N TYR A 101 -2.90 -3.64 19.25
CA TYR A 101 -3.06 -2.47 18.39
C TYR A 101 -3.82 -1.34 19.06
N LEU A 102 -4.86 -1.64 19.86
CA LEU A 102 -5.56 -0.61 20.64
C LEU A 102 -4.64 0.10 21.64
N ILE A 103 -3.82 -0.65 22.38
CA ILE A 103 -2.80 -0.08 23.26
C ILE A 103 -1.79 0.74 22.45
N SER A 104 -1.34 0.23 21.31
CA SER A 104 -0.39 0.89 20.43
C SER A 104 -0.92 2.20 19.87
N GLU A 105 -2.23 2.31 19.54
CA GLU A 105 -2.86 3.57 19.13
C GLU A 105 -2.74 4.63 20.25
N HIS A 106 -2.97 4.28 21.51
CA HIS A 106 -2.77 5.20 22.65
C HIS A 106 -1.30 5.60 22.82
N LEU A 107 -0.37 4.65 22.68
CA LEU A 107 1.05 4.95 22.77
C LEU A 107 1.54 5.82 21.60
N ALA A 108 0.94 5.65 20.42
CA ALA A 108 1.27 6.42 19.22
C ALA A 108 0.93 7.91 19.34
N VAL A 109 -0.01 8.29 20.20
CA VAL A 109 -0.34 9.69 20.42
C VAL A 109 0.48 10.35 21.52
N ILE A 110 1.19 9.57 22.33
CA ILE A 110 1.94 10.06 23.51
C ILE A 110 3.45 10.06 23.26
N PHE A 111 4.01 8.97 22.73
CA PHE A 111 5.46 8.76 22.73
C PHE A 111 6.21 9.44 21.59
N PRO A 112 5.79 9.41 20.32
CA PRO A 112 6.52 10.06 19.25
C PRO A 112 6.47 11.58 19.33
N THR A 113 7.45 12.25 18.72
CA THR A 113 7.47 13.71 18.59
C THR A 113 6.39 14.19 17.63
N ALA A 114 6.23 13.46 16.50
CA ALA A 114 5.20 13.73 15.51
C ALA A 114 4.53 12.43 15.05
N VAL A 115 3.24 12.52 14.71
CA VAL A 115 2.45 11.40 14.19
C VAL A 115 2.09 11.69 12.74
N ILE A 116 2.32 10.72 11.88
CA ILE A 116 1.99 10.77 10.45
C ILE A 116 0.84 9.81 10.20
N THR A 117 -0.13 10.26 9.41
CA THR A 117 -1.22 9.45 8.85
C THR A 117 -1.16 9.50 7.33
N ASP A 118 -1.47 8.42 6.68
CA ASP A 118 -1.38 8.27 5.22
C ASP A 118 -2.70 8.52 4.49
N ALA A 119 -3.83 8.70 5.22
CA ALA A 119 -5.13 9.06 4.69
C ALA A 119 -5.81 10.12 5.57
N LEU A 120 -6.60 11.02 4.97
CA LEU A 120 -7.35 12.04 5.69
C LEU A 120 -8.39 11.42 6.65
N LYS A 121 -8.95 10.27 6.28
CA LYS A 121 -9.86 9.53 7.16
C LYS A 121 -9.17 9.00 8.42
N ILE A 122 -7.92 8.59 8.30
CA ILE A 122 -7.12 8.17 9.46
C ILE A 122 -6.73 9.39 10.29
N GLN A 123 -6.40 10.53 9.67
CA GLN A 123 -6.17 11.79 10.37
C GLN A 123 -7.40 12.21 11.18
N GLN A 124 -8.58 12.21 10.56
CA GLN A 124 -9.83 12.51 11.23
C GLN A 124 -10.11 11.53 12.39
N TYR A 125 -9.86 10.24 12.20
CA TYR A 125 -10.00 9.22 13.25
C TYR A 125 -9.13 9.54 14.48
N TYR A 126 -7.84 9.90 14.31
CA TYR A 126 -6.95 10.25 15.42
C TYR A 126 -7.38 11.55 16.11
N LEU A 127 -7.87 12.52 15.36
CA LEU A 127 -8.40 13.76 15.93
C LEU A 127 -9.65 13.51 16.78
N GLU A 128 -10.62 12.75 16.27
CA GLU A 128 -11.90 12.49 16.94
C GLU A 128 -11.77 11.57 18.17
N HIS A 129 -10.92 10.51 18.08
CA HIS A 129 -10.83 9.52 19.15
C HIS A 129 -9.76 9.82 20.20
N TYR A 130 -8.73 10.57 19.83
CA TYR A 130 -7.58 10.83 20.69
C TYR A 130 -7.25 12.31 20.85
N SER A 131 -8.04 13.21 20.24
CA SER A 131 -7.76 14.66 20.19
C SER A 131 -6.32 14.95 19.74
N LYS A 132 -5.78 14.13 18.83
CA LYS A 132 -4.40 14.19 18.35
C LYS A 132 -4.37 14.72 16.92
N GLU A 133 -3.77 15.89 16.75
CA GLU A 133 -3.39 16.37 15.42
C GLU A 133 -2.24 15.53 14.85
N THR A 134 -2.37 15.18 13.59
CA THR A 134 -1.39 14.37 12.85
C THR A 134 -1.03 15.05 11.54
N THR A 135 0.15 14.72 11.00
CA THR A 135 0.56 15.22 9.68
C THR A 135 0.12 14.23 8.61
N PHE A 136 -0.70 14.69 7.67
CA PHE A 136 -1.11 13.85 6.53
C PHE A 136 0.02 13.78 5.49
N ILE A 137 0.58 12.59 5.30
CA ILE A 137 1.56 12.27 4.25
C ILE A 137 1.18 10.94 3.60
N PRO A 138 0.56 10.95 2.40
CA PRO A 138 0.11 9.73 1.72
C PRO A 138 1.28 8.95 1.11
N TYR A 139 0.99 7.77 0.60
CA TYR A 139 1.90 7.07 -0.31
C TYR A 139 1.97 7.76 -1.66
N GLY A 140 3.14 7.68 -2.30
CA GLY A 140 3.37 8.25 -3.60
C GLY A 140 3.37 7.22 -4.73
N ALA A 141 3.25 7.69 -5.98
CA ALA A 141 3.46 6.89 -7.18
C ALA A 141 4.29 7.62 -8.25
N GLU A 142 4.87 6.82 -9.13
CA GLU A 142 5.43 7.28 -10.39
C GLU A 142 4.31 7.48 -11.40
N ILE A 143 4.44 8.48 -12.27
CA ILE A 143 3.46 8.82 -13.30
C ILE A 143 3.98 8.38 -14.66
N GLY A 144 3.08 7.84 -15.46
CA GLY A 144 3.37 7.41 -16.83
C GLY A 144 3.37 5.90 -17.01
N LYS A 145 3.02 5.49 -18.22
CA LYS A 145 3.01 4.08 -18.66
C LYS A 145 4.43 3.63 -18.99
N VAL A 146 4.70 2.35 -18.83
CA VAL A 146 5.90 1.71 -19.39
C VAL A 146 5.55 1.04 -20.72
N GLU A 147 6.44 1.17 -21.71
CA GLU A 147 6.21 0.66 -23.06
C GLU A 147 6.45 -0.85 -23.19
N THR A 148 7.35 -1.39 -22.34
CA THR A 148 7.67 -2.81 -22.33
C THR A 148 6.46 -3.65 -21.90
N ALA A 149 6.42 -4.90 -22.35
CA ALA A 149 5.31 -5.82 -22.12
C ALA A 149 5.78 -7.29 -22.08
N ALA A 150 6.98 -7.55 -21.56
CA ALA A 150 7.56 -8.89 -21.53
C ALA A 150 6.73 -9.84 -20.68
N VAL A 151 6.29 -9.40 -19.50
CA VAL A 151 5.48 -10.20 -18.59
C VAL A 151 4.14 -10.61 -19.19
N LEU A 152 3.56 -9.79 -20.09
CA LEU A 152 2.30 -10.14 -20.73
C LEU A 152 2.44 -11.40 -21.61
N LYS A 153 3.56 -11.51 -22.34
CA LYS A 153 3.86 -12.71 -23.14
C LYS A 153 4.01 -13.96 -22.28
N GLU A 154 4.72 -13.83 -21.16
CA GLU A 154 4.93 -14.94 -20.20
C GLU A 154 3.61 -15.46 -19.63
N LEU A 155 2.65 -14.54 -19.40
CA LEU A 155 1.33 -14.86 -18.85
C LEU A 155 0.26 -15.13 -19.92
N ALA A 156 0.63 -15.11 -21.20
CA ALA A 156 -0.30 -15.20 -22.32
C ALA A 156 -1.43 -14.13 -22.25
N LEU A 157 -1.10 -12.91 -21.83
CA LEU A 157 -1.97 -11.75 -21.78
C LEU A 157 -1.72 -10.85 -23.01
N GLU A 158 -2.75 -10.14 -23.42
CA GLU A 158 -2.69 -9.13 -24.49
C GLU A 158 -2.98 -7.74 -23.91
N LYS A 159 -2.37 -6.70 -24.51
CA LYS A 159 -2.61 -5.31 -24.10
C LYS A 159 -4.10 -4.97 -24.22
N GLU A 160 -4.63 -4.28 -23.22
CA GLU A 160 -6.05 -3.84 -23.13
C GLU A 160 -7.06 -5.02 -23.19
N ARG A 161 -6.63 -6.28 -22.93
CA ARG A 161 -7.48 -7.46 -23.00
C ARG A 161 -7.58 -8.23 -21.67
N TYR A 162 -7.31 -7.56 -20.54
CA TYR A 162 -7.46 -8.18 -19.22
C TYR A 162 -7.82 -7.17 -18.14
N PHE A 163 -8.63 -7.61 -17.19
CA PHE A 163 -8.76 -6.96 -15.90
C PHE A 163 -7.55 -7.34 -15.05
N LEU A 164 -7.02 -6.39 -14.32
CA LEU A 164 -5.91 -6.58 -13.40
C LEU A 164 -6.38 -6.40 -11.96
N TYR A 165 -6.07 -7.35 -11.11
CA TYR A 165 -6.16 -7.23 -9.66
C TYR A 165 -4.79 -7.50 -9.04
N VAL A 166 -4.32 -6.64 -8.15
CA VAL A 166 -3.03 -6.82 -7.46
C VAL A 166 -3.21 -6.54 -5.98
N SER A 167 -2.94 -7.52 -5.12
CA SER A 167 -2.96 -7.34 -3.67
C SER A 167 -2.29 -8.52 -2.96
N ARG A 168 -2.04 -8.37 -1.66
CA ARG A 168 -1.84 -9.56 -0.80
C ARG A 168 -3.15 -10.34 -0.75
N LEU A 169 -3.05 -11.66 -0.92
CA LEU A 169 -4.24 -12.54 -0.92
C LEU A 169 -4.70 -12.81 0.52
N GLU A 170 -5.19 -11.74 1.17
CA GLU A 170 -5.80 -11.74 2.52
C GLU A 170 -7.31 -11.49 2.38
N PRO A 171 -8.16 -12.03 3.28
CA PRO A 171 -9.62 -11.93 3.16
C PRO A 171 -10.15 -10.49 2.99
N GLU A 172 -9.57 -9.52 3.70
CA GLU A 172 -9.96 -8.11 3.62
C GLU A 172 -9.58 -7.42 2.30
N ASN A 173 -8.83 -8.09 1.45
CA ASN A 173 -8.48 -7.58 0.13
C ASN A 173 -9.41 -8.10 -0.98
N ASN A 174 -10.33 -9.03 -0.66
CA ASN A 174 -11.42 -9.46 -1.52
C ASN A 174 -11.03 -10.09 -2.87
N ALA A 175 -9.89 -10.79 -2.95
CA ALA A 175 -9.47 -11.49 -4.17
C ALA A 175 -10.51 -12.52 -4.63
N LEU A 176 -11.13 -13.24 -3.68
CA LEU A 176 -12.19 -14.21 -3.95
C LEU A 176 -13.42 -13.55 -4.56
N LEU A 177 -13.87 -12.41 -4.02
CA LEU A 177 -14.97 -11.63 -4.55
C LEU A 177 -14.70 -11.22 -6.01
N VAL A 178 -13.49 -10.71 -6.29
CA VAL A 178 -13.11 -10.27 -7.64
C VAL A 178 -13.13 -11.44 -8.62
N ARG A 179 -12.58 -12.60 -8.25
CA ARG A 179 -12.61 -13.80 -9.07
C ARG A 179 -14.04 -14.26 -9.35
N GLN A 180 -14.85 -14.43 -8.31
CA GLN A 180 -16.24 -14.90 -8.44
C GLN A 180 -17.08 -13.91 -9.25
N ALA A 181 -16.92 -12.61 -9.05
CA ALA A 181 -17.60 -11.60 -9.84
C ALA A 181 -17.24 -11.71 -11.33
N PHE A 182 -15.93 -11.84 -11.65
CA PHE A 182 -15.46 -11.96 -13.02
C PHE A 182 -16.02 -13.20 -13.72
N GLU A 183 -16.09 -14.35 -13.06
CA GLU A 183 -16.62 -15.61 -13.59
C GLU A 183 -18.08 -15.49 -14.09
N THR A 184 -18.85 -14.54 -13.53
CA THR A 184 -20.26 -14.27 -13.95
C THR A 184 -20.35 -13.30 -15.13
N VAL A 185 -19.25 -12.66 -15.52
CA VAL A 185 -19.24 -11.68 -16.61
C VAL A 185 -18.92 -12.37 -17.94
N GLN A 186 -19.81 -12.20 -18.92
CA GLN A 186 -19.59 -12.68 -20.28
C GLN A 186 -18.63 -11.73 -21.01
N THR A 187 -17.41 -12.17 -21.23
CA THR A 187 -16.35 -11.41 -21.91
C THR A 187 -15.26 -12.36 -22.41
N ASP A 188 -14.56 -11.96 -23.44
CA ASP A 188 -13.35 -12.61 -23.95
C ASP A 188 -12.06 -12.07 -23.28
N LEU A 189 -12.17 -11.06 -22.42
CA LEU A 189 -11.06 -10.58 -21.62
C LEU A 189 -10.67 -11.64 -20.56
N ARG A 190 -9.42 -11.54 -20.11
CA ARG A 190 -8.90 -12.36 -19.00
C ARG A 190 -8.93 -11.60 -17.68
N LEU A 191 -8.82 -12.31 -16.56
CA LEU A 191 -8.54 -11.74 -15.25
C LEU A 191 -7.13 -12.13 -14.84
N ALA A 192 -6.23 -11.16 -14.70
CA ALA A 192 -4.92 -11.34 -14.08
C ALA A 192 -5.02 -11.02 -12.59
N LEU A 193 -5.02 -12.05 -11.75
CA LEU A 193 -5.08 -11.94 -10.30
C LEU A 193 -3.68 -12.18 -9.75
N ILE A 194 -3.00 -11.09 -9.38
CA ILE A 194 -1.60 -11.07 -8.99
C ILE A 194 -1.51 -10.90 -7.48
N GLY A 195 -0.78 -11.77 -6.85
CA GLY A 195 -0.52 -11.66 -5.42
C GLY A 195 -0.23 -12.98 -4.75
N ASP A 196 0.18 -12.86 -3.49
CA ASP A 196 0.40 -13.95 -2.56
C ASP A 196 0.23 -13.41 -1.14
N ALA A 197 0.18 -14.26 -0.14
CA ALA A 197 0.20 -13.83 1.25
C ALA A 197 0.79 -14.92 2.15
N PRO A 198 1.83 -14.64 2.94
CA PRO A 198 2.28 -15.55 3.96
C PRO A 198 1.16 -15.76 5.00
N TYR A 199 0.99 -16.98 5.47
CA TYR A 199 0.02 -17.35 6.52
C TYR A 199 -1.47 -17.29 6.11
N ALA A 200 -1.82 -17.23 4.81
CA ALA A 200 -3.19 -17.21 4.29
C ALA A 200 -3.48 -18.40 3.34
N GLU A 201 -2.86 -19.56 3.56
CA GLU A 201 -2.90 -20.71 2.65
C GLU A 201 -4.32 -21.20 2.33
N ASP A 202 -5.20 -21.27 3.33
CA ASP A 202 -6.58 -21.72 3.12
C ASP A 202 -7.35 -20.74 2.23
N TYR A 203 -7.23 -19.46 2.45
CA TYR A 203 -7.85 -18.43 1.61
C TYR A 203 -7.29 -18.45 0.19
N ILE A 204 -5.97 -18.58 0.04
CA ILE A 204 -5.31 -18.70 -1.29
C ILE A 204 -5.82 -19.92 -2.03
N ARG A 205 -5.98 -21.06 -1.34
CA ARG A 205 -6.54 -22.28 -1.93
C ARG A 205 -7.96 -22.04 -2.43
N GLU A 206 -8.79 -21.36 -1.66
CA GLU A 206 -10.14 -20.99 -2.06
C GLU A 206 -10.14 -20.05 -3.27
N VAL A 207 -9.29 -19.02 -3.29
CA VAL A 207 -9.14 -18.11 -4.42
C VAL A 207 -8.69 -18.86 -5.68
N ARG A 208 -7.79 -19.84 -5.56
CA ARG A 208 -7.28 -20.65 -6.69
C ARG A 208 -8.26 -21.73 -7.17
N ASN A 209 -9.30 -22.01 -6.41
CA ASN A 209 -10.27 -23.05 -6.77
C ASN A 209 -11.26 -22.54 -7.84
N THR A 210 -10.82 -22.54 -9.09
CA THR A 210 -11.60 -22.16 -10.27
C THR A 210 -11.25 -23.03 -11.46
N SER A 211 -12.24 -23.28 -12.31
CA SER A 211 -12.09 -23.94 -13.61
C SER A 211 -12.19 -22.96 -14.79
N ASP A 212 -12.37 -21.66 -14.53
CA ASP A 212 -12.48 -20.66 -15.59
C ASP A 212 -11.09 -20.42 -16.24
N PRO A 213 -10.90 -20.79 -17.54
CA PRO A 213 -9.61 -20.67 -18.21
C PRO A 213 -9.18 -19.22 -18.44
N ARG A 214 -10.09 -18.25 -18.25
CA ARG A 214 -9.80 -16.83 -18.39
C ARG A 214 -9.06 -16.27 -17.17
N VAL A 215 -9.04 -16.97 -16.03
CA VAL A 215 -8.41 -16.51 -14.80
C VAL A 215 -6.95 -16.95 -14.75
N VAL A 216 -6.04 -15.98 -14.62
CA VAL A 216 -4.58 -16.17 -14.58
C VAL A 216 -4.07 -15.78 -13.21
N MET A 217 -3.46 -16.72 -12.47
CA MET A 217 -2.97 -16.53 -11.10
C MET A 217 -1.51 -16.99 -10.97
N PRO A 218 -0.54 -16.17 -11.40
CA PRO A 218 0.89 -16.56 -11.41
C PRO A 218 1.55 -16.46 -10.02
N GLY A 219 0.88 -15.91 -9.04
CA GLY A 219 1.46 -15.53 -7.76
C GLY A 219 1.84 -14.05 -7.70
N ALA A 220 2.78 -13.68 -6.83
CA ALA A 220 3.24 -12.31 -6.69
C ALA A 220 4.23 -11.92 -7.79
N ILE A 221 4.03 -10.76 -8.40
CA ILE A 221 4.91 -10.18 -9.41
C ILE A 221 5.30 -8.77 -8.96
N TYR A 222 6.61 -8.47 -8.99
CA TYR A 222 7.18 -7.20 -8.56
C TYR A 222 8.01 -6.52 -9.66
N GLY A 223 8.47 -5.30 -9.39
CA GLY A 223 9.40 -4.60 -10.25
C GLY A 223 8.83 -4.28 -11.63
N GLN A 224 9.60 -4.59 -12.70
CA GLN A 224 9.23 -4.24 -14.06
C GLN A 224 7.95 -4.95 -14.52
N GLY A 225 7.79 -6.24 -14.21
CA GLY A 225 6.61 -7.00 -14.60
C GLY A 225 5.32 -6.43 -14.00
N TYR A 226 5.35 -6.00 -12.74
CA TYR A 226 4.22 -5.31 -12.10
C TYR A 226 3.87 -3.99 -12.81
N ARG A 227 4.89 -3.21 -13.19
CA ARG A 227 4.71 -1.95 -13.91
C ARG A 227 4.07 -2.18 -15.29
N GLU A 228 4.52 -3.21 -16.00
CA GLU A 228 3.97 -3.61 -17.30
C GLU A 228 2.50 -4.01 -17.18
N LEU A 229 2.14 -4.84 -16.19
CA LEU A 229 0.76 -5.25 -15.95
C LEU A 229 -0.15 -4.04 -15.69
N GLY A 230 0.26 -3.10 -14.84
CA GLY A 230 -0.52 -1.89 -14.53
C GLY A 230 -0.64 -0.94 -15.72
N SER A 231 0.38 -0.88 -16.60
CA SER A 231 0.38 0.02 -17.76
C SER A 231 -0.48 -0.46 -18.94
N HIS A 232 -0.73 -1.75 -19.02
CA HIS A 232 -1.37 -2.37 -20.20
C HIS A 232 -2.69 -3.09 -19.90
N CYS A 233 -3.23 -3.00 -18.70
CA CYS A 233 -4.54 -3.60 -18.39
C CYS A 233 -5.68 -2.81 -19.02
N PHE A 234 -6.77 -3.50 -19.35
CA PHE A 234 -8.04 -2.88 -19.71
C PHE A 234 -8.57 -2.03 -18.56
N ALA A 235 -8.66 -2.65 -17.36
CA ALA A 235 -9.03 -1.96 -16.15
C ALA A 235 -8.35 -2.61 -14.93
N TYR A 236 -8.02 -1.79 -13.94
CA TYR A 236 -7.51 -2.22 -12.64
C TYR A 236 -8.65 -2.28 -11.62
N ILE A 237 -8.76 -3.38 -10.89
CA ILE A 237 -9.77 -3.57 -9.85
C ILE A 237 -9.09 -3.48 -8.49
N HIS A 238 -9.51 -2.51 -7.67
CA HIS A 238 -9.04 -2.34 -6.30
C HIS A 238 -10.14 -2.68 -5.31
N ALA A 239 -9.99 -3.77 -4.57
CA ALA A 239 -11.03 -4.32 -3.70
C ALA A 239 -10.65 -4.36 -2.21
N THR A 240 -9.60 -3.66 -1.79
CA THR A 240 -9.15 -3.64 -0.40
C THR A 240 -10.09 -2.82 0.50
N GLU A 241 -10.50 -3.40 1.64
CA GLU A 241 -11.42 -2.78 2.59
C GLU A 241 -10.73 -1.95 3.67
N VAL A 242 -9.54 -2.36 4.12
CA VAL A 242 -8.92 -1.84 5.34
C VAL A 242 -7.51 -1.32 5.05
N GLY A 243 -7.29 -0.07 5.39
CA GLY A 243 -6.00 0.60 5.27
C GLY A 243 -6.15 2.10 5.30
N GLY A 244 -5.09 2.80 4.95
CA GLY A 244 -5.09 4.22 4.62
C GLY A 244 -5.02 4.42 3.11
N THR A 245 -4.05 5.20 2.62
CA THR A 245 -3.75 5.27 1.20
C THR A 245 -3.17 3.93 0.72
N HIS A 246 -3.85 3.29 -0.23
CA HIS A 246 -3.39 2.01 -0.76
C HIS A 246 -2.39 2.22 -1.91
N PRO A 247 -1.10 1.83 -1.76
CA PRO A 247 -0.08 2.05 -2.79
C PRO A 247 -0.48 1.50 -4.16
N ALA A 248 -1.06 0.29 -4.20
CA ALA A 248 -1.44 -0.35 -5.46
C ALA A 248 -2.51 0.44 -6.25
N LEU A 249 -3.45 1.12 -5.56
CA LEU A 249 -4.42 1.99 -6.22
C LEU A 249 -3.75 3.25 -6.77
N VAL A 250 -2.94 3.90 -5.95
CA VAL A 250 -2.18 5.12 -6.33
C VAL A 250 -1.26 4.83 -7.52
N GLU A 251 -0.55 3.71 -7.49
CA GLU A 251 0.36 3.28 -8.57
C GLU A 251 -0.40 2.93 -9.86
N ALA A 252 -1.53 2.21 -9.77
CA ALA A 252 -2.35 1.90 -10.95
C ALA A 252 -2.87 3.18 -11.62
N MET A 253 -3.37 4.13 -10.83
CA MET A 253 -3.81 5.43 -11.33
C MET A 253 -2.65 6.23 -11.93
N GLY A 254 -1.48 6.23 -11.28
CA GLY A 254 -0.27 6.88 -11.80
C GLY A 254 0.20 6.32 -13.13
N ARG A 255 0.03 5.00 -13.35
CA ARG A 255 0.29 4.33 -14.64
C ARG A 255 -0.77 4.63 -15.71
N GLY A 256 -1.86 5.33 -15.37
CA GLY A 256 -2.96 5.60 -16.27
C GLY A 256 -3.87 4.40 -16.48
N ALA A 257 -4.00 3.52 -15.53
CA ALA A 257 -5.01 2.48 -15.58
C ALA A 257 -6.41 3.07 -15.39
N PHE A 258 -7.38 2.54 -16.11
CA PHE A 258 -8.79 2.75 -15.82
C PHE A 258 -9.15 1.95 -14.56
N VAL A 259 -9.71 2.57 -13.52
CA VAL A 259 -9.87 1.93 -12.21
C VAL A 259 -11.32 1.68 -11.82
N LEU A 260 -11.59 0.47 -11.31
CA LEU A 260 -12.77 0.13 -10.53
C LEU A 260 -12.32 -0.04 -9.09
N TYR A 261 -12.96 0.62 -8.13
CA TYR A 261 -12.55 0.57 -6.73
C TYR A 261 -13.72 0.27 -5.80
N LEU A 262 -13.45 -0.53 -4.76
CA LEU A 262 -14.42 -0.78 -3.70
C LEU A 262 -14.70 0.53 -2.97
N ASP A 263 -15.99 0.87 -2.85
CA ASP A 263 -16.47 2.12 -2.25
C ASP A 263 -16.25 2.13 -0.74
N THR A 264 -15.02 2.43 -0.36
CA THR A 264 -14.63 2.77 1.01
C THR A 264 -14.22 4.24 1.05
N PRO A 265 -14.31 4.91 2.21
CA PRO A 265 -13.89 6.31 2.32
C PRO A 265 -12.45 6.55 1.87
N GLU A 266 -11.53 5.63 2.19
CA GLU A 266 -10.12 5.73 1.86
C GLU A 266 -9.85 5.53 0.35
N ASN A 267 -10.53 4.58 -0.28
CA ASN A 267 -10.43 4.37 -1.72
C ASN A 267 -11.04 5.53 -2.50
N ALA A 268 -12.21 6.02 -2.06
CA ALA A 268 -12.87 7.19 -2.64
C ALA A 268 -12.03 8.47 -2.49
N GLU A 269 -11.32 8.63 -1.37
CA GLU A 269 -10.36 9.71 -1.17
C GLU A 269 -9.25 9.70 -2.23
N VAL A 270 -8.72 8.53 -2.55
CA VAL A 270 -7.67 8.38 -3.58
C VAL A 270 -8.25 8.55 -4.98
N ALA A 271 -9.30 7.80 -5.32
CA ALA A 271 -9.83 7.77 -6.68
C ALA A 271 -10.54 9.07 -7.10
N GLY A 272 -11.26 9.72 -6.17
CA GLY A 272 -12.09 10.89 -6.50
C GLY A 272 -13.12 10.56 -7.58
N ASP A 273 -13.15 11.40 -8.62
CA ASP A 273 -14.01 11.27 -9.80
C ASP A 273 -13.33 10.56 -10.99
N SER A 274 -12.22 9.87 -10.75
CA SER A 274 -11.37 9.29 -11.81
C SER A 274 -11.55 7.80 -12.00
N GLY A 275 -12.58 7.18 -11.41
CA GLY A 275 -12.83 5.75 -11.51
C GLY A 275 -14.28 5.39 -11.25
N ILE A 276 -14.61 4.10 -11.34
CA ILE A 276 -15.95 3.57 -11.07
C ILE A 276 -15.94 2.95 -9.66
N ALA A 277 -16.77 3.47 -8.77
CA ALA A 277 -16.99 2.88 -7.47
C ALA A 277 -17.88 1.63 -7.58
N PHE A 278 -17.56 0.59 -6.80
CA PHE A 278 -18.39 -0.61 -6.66
C PHE A 278 -18.56 -1.03 -5.20
N THR A 279 -19.59 -1.80 -4.94
CA THR A 279 -19.84 -2.48 -3.67
C THR A 279 -19.63 -3.98 -3.81
N HIS A 280 -19.61 -4.72 -2.70
CA HIS A 280 -19.52 -6.19 -2.74
C HIS A 280 -20.64 -6.84 -3.58
N ALA A 281 -21.81 -6.21 -3.65
CA ALA A 281 -22.97 -6.76 -4.34
C ALA A 281 -23.00 -6.47 -5.85
N ASN A 282 -22.35 -5.39 -6.33
CA ASN A 282 -22.54 -4.91 -7.70
C ASN A 282 -21.28 -4.94 -8.57
N LEU A 283 -20.18 -5.55 -8.11
CA LEU A 283 -18.95 -5.62 -8.90
C LEU A 283 -19.15 -6.22 -10.31
N PRO A 284 -19.94 -7.31 -10.50
CA PRO A 284 -20.20 -7.82 -11.84
C PRO A 284 -20.86 -6.80 -12.77
N ASP A 285 -21.80 -6.00 -12.25
CA ASP A 285 -22.49 -4.98 -13.03
C ASP A 285 -21.54 -3.84 -13.41
N LYS A 286 -20.65 -3.45 -12.47
CA LYS A 286 -19.62 -2.44 -12.74
C LYS A 286 -18.56 -2.92 -13.73
N MET A 287 -18.24 -4.20 -13.76
CA MET A 287 -17.40 -4.78 -14.82
C MET A 287 -18.11 -4.71 -16.18
N ARG A 288 -19.41 -5.02 -16.27
CA ARG A 288 -20.20 -4.90 -17.51
C ARG A 288 -20.31 -3.43 -17.95
N GLU A 289 -20.54 -2.50 -17.04
CA GLU A 289 -20.53 -1.06 -17.30
C GLU A 289 -19.19 -0.62 -17.89
N ALA A 290 -18.07 -1.07 -17.31
CA ALA A 290 -16.73 -0.78 -17.80
C ALA A 290 -16.49 -1.33 -19.23
N LEU A 291 -16.96 -2.55 -19.51
CA LEU A 291 -16.87 -3.16 -20.84
C LEU A 291 -17.69 -2.43 -21.89
N ALA A 292 -18.86 -1.91 -21.52
CA ALA A 292 -19.75 -1.17 -22.42
C ALA A 292 -19.34 0.30 -22.59
N MET A 293 -18.44 0.82 -21.76
CA MET A 293 -18.03 2.22 -21.78
C MET A 293 -17.22 2.55 -23.04
N PRO A 294 -17.56 3.67 -23.75
CA PRO A 294 -16.77 4.13 -24.90
C PRO A 294 -15.31 4.41 -24.53
N GLU A 295 -14.39 4.10 -25.47
CA GLU A 295 -12.94 4.32 -25.27
C GLU A 295 -12.61 5.76 -24.84
N ALA A 296 -13.23 6.74 -25.50
CA ALA A 296 -13.01 8.16 -25.18
C ALA A 296 -13.33 8.49 -23.72
N GLN A 297 -14.39 7.88 -23.17
CA GLN A 297 -14.76 8.09 -21.77
C GLN A 297 -13.78 7.41 -20.81
N ARG A 298 -13.30 6.18 -21.15
CA ARG A 298 -12.25 5.50 -20.36
C ARG A 298 -10.95 6.30 -20.36
N GLU A 299 -10.55 6.85 -21.53
CA GLU A 299 -9.33 7.65 -21.63
C GLU A 299 -9.44 8.97 -20.86
N GLU A 300 -10.62 9.57 -20.81
CA GLU A 300 -10.85 10.74 -19.94
C GLU A 300 -10.65 10.39 -18.47
N LEU A 301 -11.18 9.25 -18.00
CA LEU A 301 -10.99 8.80 -16.62
C LEU A 301 -9.52 8.48 -16.30
N ARG A 302 -8.80 7.84 -17.23
CA ARG A 302 -7.34 7.59 -17.13
C ARG A 302 -6.54 8.89 -16.98
N THR A 303 -6.87 9.88 -17.82
CA THR A 303 -6.22 11.20 -17.77
C THR A 303 -6.50 11.93 -16.46
N ARG A 304 -7.74 11.90 -15.97
CA ARG A 304 -8.10 12.46 -14.65
C ARG A 304 -7.34 11.75 -13.53
N ALA A 305 -7.25 10.42 -13.58
CA ALA A 305 -6.52 9.63 -12.60
C ALA A 305 -5.04 10.04 -12.53
N GLN A 306 -4.34 10.09 -13.67
CA GLN A 306 -2.94 10.50 -13.72
C GLN A 306 -2.73 11.93 -13.22
N ARG A 307 -3.57 12.87 -13.63
CA ARG A 307 -3.52 14.25 -13.15
C ARG A 307 -3.68 14.33 -11.63
N ARG A 308 -4.66 13.61 -11.08
CA ARG A 308 -4.89 13.56 -9.62
C ARG A 308 -3.68 13.02 -8.86
N ILE A 309 -3.03 11.96 -9.40
CA ILE A 309 -1.81 11.43 -8.79
C ILE A 309 -0.66 12.43 -8.89
N ALA A 310 -0.48 13.10 -10.03
CA ALA A 310 0.54 14.13 -10.20
C ALA A 310 0.41 15.26 -9.19
N GLU A 311 -0.81 15.71 -8.95
CA GLU A 311 -1.10 16.85 -8.05
C GLU A 311 -1.01 16.49 -6.57
N ARG A 312 -1.38 15.26 -6.17
CA ARG A 312 -1.59 14.93 -4.75
C ARG A 312 -0.69 13.84 -4.20
N TYR A 313 -0.25 12.91 -5.05
CA TYR A 313 0.39 11.64 -4.68
C TYR A 313 1.71 11.41 -5.42
N SER A 314 2.35 12.44 -5.99
CA SER A 314 3.67 12.30 -6.60
C SER A 314 4.73 12.02 -5.52
N TRP A 315 5.73 11.17 -5.83
CA TRP A 315 6.83 10.92 -4.90
C TRP A 315 7.60 12.20 -4.53
N GLU A 316 7.61 13.20 -5.39
CA GLU A 316 8.25 14.48 -5.09
C GLU A 316 7.48 15.22 -3.98
N ALA A 317 6.17 15.40 -4.13
CA ALA A 317 5.32 16.05 -3.12
C ALA A 317 5.31 15.29 -1.78
N VAL A 318 5.33 13.96 -1.82
CA VAL A 318 5.43 13.11 -0.63
C VAL A 318 6.78 13.33 0.07
N THR A 319 7.88 13.35 -0.71
CA THR A 319 9.23 13.57 -0.18
C THR A 319 9.36 14.97 0.44
N ASP A 320 8.80 16.00 -0.20
CA ASP A 320 8.78 17.37 0.35
C ASP A 320 8.12 17.43 1.73
N ARG A 321 6.97 16.76 1.89
CA ARG A 321 6.26 16.71 3.18
C ARG A 321 7.05 15.96 4.25
N TYR A 322 7.66 14.82 3.91
CA TYR A 322 8.54 14.10 4.84
C TYR A 322 9.76 14.94 5.23
N GLU A 323 10.41 15.59 4.27
CA GLU A 323 11.57 16.44 4.52
C GLU A 323 11.20 17.60 5.44
N GLN A 324 10.13 18.32 5.13
CA GLN A 324 9.65 19.45 5.95
C GLN A 324 9.32 19.00 7.38
N LEU A 325 8.63 17.87 7.55
CA LEU A 325 8.30 17.34 8.88
C LEU A 325 9.55 16.93 9.65
N LEU A 326 10.41 16.10 9.03
CA LEU A 326 11.56 15.54 9.72
C LEU A 326 12.60 16.62 10.09
N VAL A 327 12.82 17.61 9.22
CA VAL A 327 13.66 18.78 9.54
C VAL A 327 12.99 19.63 10.63
N GLY A 328 11.69 19.89 10.50
CA GLY A 328 10.97 20.73 11.47
C GLY A 328 10.94 20.20 12.90
N ILE A 329 10.94 18.87 13.09
CA ILE A 329 10.98 18.30 14.46
C ILE A 329 12.40 18.19 15.05
N THR A 330 13.44 18.54 14.28
CA THR A 330 14.84 18.56 14.76
C THR A 330 15.30 19.94 15.22
N LEU A 331 14.56 20.97 14.87
CA LEU A 331 14.78 22.36 15.29
C LEU A 331 14.12 22.63 16.64
#